data_e5474d605d4336457fc44dcc9ae1ee32
#
_entry.id   e5474d605d4336457fc44dcc9ae1ee32
#
_cell.length_a   1.000
_cell.length_b   1.000
_cell.length_c   1.000
_cell.angle_alpha   90.00
_cell.angle_beta   90.00
_cell.angle_gamma   90.00
#
_symmetry.space_group_name_H-M   'P 1'
#
loop_
_entity.id
_entity.type
_entity.pdbx_description
1 polymer ?
#
loop_
_entity_poly.entity_id
_entity_poly.type
_entity_poly.pdbx_seq_one_letter_code
_entity_poly.pdbx_strand_id
1 'polypeptide(L)'
;MMKFSDRLKELRENNDMTQEQLAKVSGVSPRTIQRYECGTSRPRLDAAEKLAKALNISVDQLLGTDGMLVAQAAERYGARGAKQAQQLTDEVTGLFTGGELAQDDMDVMMQAIMDAYWLAKEKNKKYTPKKYRSKGKQD
;
A
#
# COMPACT_ATOMS: atom_id res chain seq x y z
N MET A 1 -9.05 -8.51 7.23
CA MET A 1 -7.68 -8.22 6.75
C MET A 1 -6.92 -7.43 7.81
N MET A 2 -5.70 -7.83 8.06
CA MET A 2 -4.84 -7.10 8.99
C MET A 2 -4.35 -5.81 8.35
N LYS A 3 -4.38 -4.71 9.07
CA LYS A 3 -3.85 -3.44 8.59
C LYS A 3 -2.34 -3.51 8.50
N PHE A 4 -1.76 -2.75 7.58
CA PHE A 4 -0.30 -2.69 7.43
C PHE A 4 0.39 -2.34 8.76
N SER A 5 -0.14 -1.37 9.50
CA SER A 5 0.45 -0.95 10.78
C SER A 5 0.56 -2.11 11.76
N ASP A 6 -0.49 -2.91 11.87
CA ASP A 6 -0.50 -4.07 12.78
C ASP A 6 0.42 -5.17 12.25
N ARG A 7 0.43 -5.38 10.96
CA ARG A 7 1.29 -6.39 10.33
C ARG A 7 2.77 -6.07 10.52
N LEU A 8 3.16 -4.81 10.32
CA LEU A 8 4.54 -4.40 10.51
C LEU A 8 4.99 -4.63 11.94
N LYS A 9 4.15 -4.23 12.88
CA LYS A 9 4.45 -4.41 14.31
C LYS A 9 4.59 -5.89 14.65
N GLU A 10 3.68 -6.72 14.17
CA GLU A 10 3.70 -8.16 14.42
C GLU A 10 4.96 -8.79 13.83
N LEU A 11 5.31 -8.45 12.59
CA LEU A 11 6.51 -8.99 11.95
C LEU A 11 7.77 -8.57 12.68
N ARG A 12 7.82 -7.33 13.13
CA ARG A 12 8.96 -6.81 13.89
C ARG A 12 9.10 -7.58 15.21
N GLU A 13 8.00 -7.73 15.93
CA GLU A 13 8.00 -8.43 17.22
C GLU A 13 8.34 -9.92 17.05
N ASN A 14 7.86 -10.54 15.98
CA ASN A 14 8.17 -11.94 15.67
C ASN A 14 9.66 -12.15 15.38
N ASN A 15 10.36 -11.11 14.96
CA ASN A 15 11.80 -11.14 14.75
C ASN A 15 12.58 -10.64 15.96
N ASP A 16 11.90 -10.44 17.08
CA ASP A 16 12.52 -9.99 18.34
C ASP A 16 13.27 -8.66 18.19
N MET A 17 12.72 -7.75 17.38
CA MET A 17 13.32 -6.43 17.13
C MET A 17 12.52 -5.32 17.79
N THR A 18 13.25 -4.33 18.32
CA THR A 18 12.65 -3.05 18.68
C THR A 18 12.51 -2.18 17.42
N GLN A 19 11.77 -1.09 17.51
CA GLN A 19 11.67 -0.13 16.39
C GLN A 19 13.05 0.41 16.00
N GLU A 20 13.91 0.66 16.98
CA GLU A 20 15.27 1.14 16.73
C GLU A 20 16.11 0.09 16.03
N GLN A 21 15.98 -1.16 16.42
CA GLN A 21 16.72 -2.25 15.79
C GLN A 21 16.30 -2.43 14.35
N LEU A 22 15.00 -2.40 14.09
CA LEU A 22 14.49 -2.48 12.73
C LEU A 22 14.97 -1.30 11.89
N ALA A 23 14.97 -0.11 12.46
CA ALA A 23 15.47 1.08 11.78
C ALA A 23 16.93 0.91 11.37
N LYS A 24 17.75 0.37 12.26
CA LYS A 24 19.17 0.17 12.02
C LYS A 24 19.43 -0.81 10.89
N VAL A 25 18.68 -1.91 10.87
CA VAL A 25 18.82 -2.97 9.86
C VAL A 25 18.25 -2.53 8.51
N SER A 26 17.12 -1.85 8.52
CA SER A 26 16.42 -1.46 7.29
C SER A 26 16.94 -0.19 6.66
N GLY A 27 17.52 0.69 7.46
CA GLY A 27 17.90 2.02 6.99
C GLY A 27 16.77 3.03 6.99
N VAL A 28 15.59 2.63 7.50
CA VAL A 28 14.43 3.52 7.67
C VAL A 28 14.50 4.11 9.07
N SER A 29 14.24 5.43 9.22
CA SER A 29 14.38 6.07 10.53
C SER A 29 13.40 5.50 11.56
N PRO A 30 13.76 5.48 12.85
CA PRO A 30 12.87 4.99 13.90
C PRO A 30 11.56 5.77 13.95
N ARG A 31 11.61 7.06 13.71
CA ARG A 31 10.43 7.92 13.71
C ARG A 31 9.47 7.52 12.59
N THR A 32 10.00 7.20 11.43
CA THR A 32 9.21 6.77 10.30
C THR A 32 8.54 5.42 10.59
N ILE A 33 9.30 4.48 11.17
CA ILE A 33 8.76 3.18 11.56
C ILE A 33 7.63 3.37 12.58
N GLN A 34 7.81 4.25 13.54
CA GLN A 34 6.78 4.55 14.52
C GLN A 34 5.50 5.06 13.85
N ARG A 35 5.64 5.95 12.87
CA ARG A 35 4.50 6.47 12.11
C ARG A 35 3.78 5.36 11.35
N TYR A 36 4.53 4.46 10.76
CA TYR A 36 3.95 3.31 10.06
C TYR A 36 3.16 2.43 11.02
N GLU A 37 3.71 2.15 12.19
CA GLU A 37 3.05 1.29 13.19
C GLU A 37 1.86 1.98 13.86
N CYS A 38 1.85 3.30 13.89
CA CYS A 38 0.72 4.07 14.40
C CYS A 38 -0.39 4.25 13.35
N GLY A 39 -0.11 3.93 12.10
CA GLY A 39 -1.09 4.08 11.02
C GLY A 39 -1.21 5.50 10.48
N THR A 40 -0.31 6.41 10.87
CA THR A 40 -0.34 7.80 10.41
C THR A 40 0.36 8.01 9.07
N SER A 41 1.12 7.02 8.63
CA SER A 41 1.87 7.10 7.38
C SER A 41 1.94 5.70 6.76
N ARG A 42 2.10 5.64 5.43
CA ARG A 42 2.30 4.39 4.72
C ARG A 42 3.58 4.45 3.90
N PRO A 43 4.31 3.34 3.80
CA PRO A 43 5.55 3.34 3.04
C PRO A 43 5.28 3.34 1.54
N ARG A 44 6.17 3.98 0.80
CA ARG A 44 6.26 3.81 -0.64
C ARG A 44 6.99 2.50 -0.91
N LEU A 45 7.02 2.10 -2.16
CA LEU A 45 7.58 0.82 -2.54
C LEU A 45 9.04 0.66 -2.12
N ASP A 46 9.85 1.72 -2.25
CA ASP A 46 11.26 1.68 -1.86
C ASP A 46 11.46 1.44 -0.36
N ALA A 47 10.69 2.13 0.48
CA ALA A 47 10.75 1.93 1.92
C ALA A 47 10.23 0.53 2.30
N ALA A 48 9.17 0.08 1.64
CA ALA A 48 8.62 -1.24 1.86
C ALA A 48 9.63 -2.33 1.52
N GLU A 49 10.38 -2.16 0.44
CA GLU A 49 11.44 -3.10 0.05
C GLU A 49 12.53 -3.18 1.10
N LYS A 50 12.94 -2.04 1.65
CA LYS A 50 13.95 -1.99 2.72
C LYS A 50 13.48 -2.71 3.98
N LEU A 51 12.24 -2.47 4.38
CA LEU A 51 11.66 -3.12 5.54
C LEU A 51 11.49 -4.62 5.34
N ALA A 52 11.01 -5.01 4.17
CA ALA A 52 10.81 -6.42 3.85
C ALA A 52 12.14 -7.18 3.87
N LYS A 53 13.18 -6.58 3.31
CA LYS A 53 14.52 -7.17 3.32
C LYS A 53 15.03 -7.32 4.74
N ALA A 54 14.84 -6.30 5.58
CA ALA A 54 15.26 -6.35 6.99
C ALA A 54 14.53 -7.43 7.78
N LEU A 55 13.27 -7.68 7.42
CA LEU A 55 12.45 -8.69 8.07
C LEU A 55 12.56 -10.06 7.39
N ASN A 56 13.33 -10.15 6.33
CA ASN A 56 13.57 -11.39 5.58
C ASN A 56 12.27 -11.98 5.01
N ILE A 57 11.44 -11.12 4.45
CA ILE A 57 10.18 -11.50 3.80
C ILE A 57 10.07 -10.76 2.46
N SER A 58 9.09 -11.16 1.65
CA SER A 58 8.81 -10.44 0.40
C SER A 58 8.01 -9.17 0.69
N VAL A 59 8.06 -8.23 -0.25
CA VAL A 59 7.26 -7.00 -0.15
C VAL A 59 5.77 -7.34 -0.14
N ASP A 60 5.37 -8.33 -0.91
CA ASP A 60 3.97 -8.79 -0.94
C ASP A 60 3.51 -9.27 0.43
N GLN A 61 4.37 -9.99 1.14
CA GLN A 61 4.05 -10.48 2.49
C GLN A 61 3.95 -9.32 3.49
N LEU A 62 4.80 -8.32 3.32
CA LEU A 62 4.80 -7.16 4.22
C LEU A 62 3.56 -6.30 4.01
N LEU A 63 3.28 -5.93 2.77
CA LEU A 63 2.22 -4.97 2.46
C LEU A 63 0.85 -5.61 2.32
N GLY A 64 0.79 -6.88 1.90
CA GLY A 64 -0.46 -7.48 1.51
C GLY A 64 -0.95 -6.91 0.20
N THR A 65 -2.04 -7.46 -0.33
CA THR A 65 -2.57 -7.04 -1.63
C THR A 65 -3.00 -5.57 -1.62
N ASP A 66 -3.73 -5.15 -0.61
CA ASP A 66 -4.20 -3.77 -0.48
C ASP A 66 -3.03 -2.79 -0.35
N GLY A 67 -2.04 -3.12 0.47
CA GLY A 67 -0.87 -2.27 0.65
C GLY A 67 -0.04 -2.13 -0.61
N MET A 68 0.13 -3.22 -1.37
CA MET A 68 0.83 -3.18 -2.65
C MET A 68 0.15 -2.23 -3.63
N LEU A 69 -1.16 -2.22 -3.62
CA LEU A 69 -1.94 -1.38 -4.51
C LEU A 69 -1.79 0.09 -4.19
N VAL A 70 -1.82 0.43 -2.90
CA VAL A 70 -1.62 1.81 -2.45
C VAL A 70 -0.20 2.27 -2.79
N ALA A 71 0.79 1.40 -2.58
CA ALA A 71 2.18 1.73 -2.90
C ALA A 71 2.37 1.94 -4.40
N GLN A 72 1.80 1.08 -5.23
CA GLN A 72 1.86 1.22 -6.69
C GLN A 72 1.15 2.48 -7.15
N ALA A 73 0.01 2.81 -6.54
CA ALA A 73 -0.70 4.04 -6.86
C ALA A 73 0.15 5.27 -6.54
N ALA A 74 0.86 5.24 -5.40
CA ALA A 74 1.75 6.33 -5.03
C ALA A 74 2.87 6.51 -6.05
N GLU A 75 3.44 5.40 -6.55
CA GLU A 75 4.51 5.46 -7.54
C GLU A 75 4.03 6.01 -8.89
N ARG A 76 2.83 5.62 -9.31
CA ARG A 76 2.29 6.03 -10.62
C ARG A 76 1.63 7.40 -10.61
N TYR A 77 0.91 7.72 -9.56
CA TYR A 77 0.02 8.88 -9.53
C TYR A 77 0.25 9.80 -8.32
N GLY A 78 1.29 9.54 -7.55
CA GLY A 78 1.64 10.36 -6.40
C GLY A 78 0.69 10.19 -5.21
N ALA A 79 0.72 11.16 -4.30
CA ALA A 79 -0.06 11.10 -3.06
C ALA A 79 -1.56 11.00 -3.30
N ARG A 80 -2.06 11.68 -4.34
CA ARG A 80 -3.48 11.63 -4.68
C ARG A 80 -3.91 10.23 -5.10
N GLY A 81 -3.09 9.57 -5.93
CA GLY A 81 -3.36 8.20 -6.34
C GLY A 81 -3.33 7.23 -5.17
N ALA A 82 -2.37 7.41 -4.27
CA ALA A 82 -2.28 6.59 -3.07
C ALA A 82 -3.54 6.74 -2.20
N LYS A 83 -4.02 7.97 -2.03
CA LYS A 83 -5.21 8.23 -1.25
C LYS A 83 -6.45 7.60 -1.87
N GLN A 84 -6.59 7.71 -3.19
CA GLN A 84 -7.71 7.12 -3.91
C GLN A 84 -7.69 5.58 -3.80
N ALA A 85 -6.53 4.98 -3.95
CA ALA A 85 -6.39 3.53 -3.83
C ALA A 85 -6.68 3.07 -2.40
N GLN A 86 -6.22 3.82 -1.39
CA GLN A 86 -6.50 3.49 0.00
C GLN A 86 -8.00 3.55 0.28
N GLN A 87 -8.67 4.58 -0.22
CA GLN A 87 -10.10 4.72 -0.03
C GLN A 87 -10.85 3.56 -0.69
N LEU A 88 -10.45 3.17 -1.89
CA LEU A 88 -11.07 2.04 -2.58
C LEU A 88 -10.87 0.72 -1.83
N THR A 89 -9.65 0.47 -1.35
CA THR A 89 -9.38 -0.75 -0.61
C THR A 89 -10.17 -0.78 0.70
N ASP A 90 -10.31 0.36 1.38
CA ASP A 90 -11.10 0.45 2.60
C ASP A 90 -12.57 0.15 2.35
N GLU A 91 -13.13 0.68 1.27
CA GLU A 91 -14.52 0.44 0.90
C GLU A 91 -14.77 -1.02 0.55
N VAL A 92 -13.87 -1.62 -0.23
CA VAL A 92 -14.00 -3.03 -0.60
C VAL A 92 -13.88 -3.91 0.64
N THR A 93 -12.92 -3.63 1.51
CA THR A 93 -12.76 -4.36 2.76
C THR A 93 -14.02 -4.27 3.62
N GLY A 94 -14.62 -3.09 3.67
CA GLY A 94 -15.84 -2.87 4.42
C GLY A 94 -17.02 -3.71 3.94
N LEU A 95 -17.09 -3.99 2.64
CA LEU A 95 -18.15 -4.82 2.09
C LEU A 95 -18.06 -6.29 2.55
N PHE A 96 -16.89 -6.73 2.94
CA PHE A 96 -16.62 -8.13 3.27
C PHE A 96 -16.27 -8.36 4.74
N THR A 97 -16.59 -7.40 5.62
CA THR A 97 -16.28 -7.54 7.04
C THR A 97 -17.11 -8.59 7.77
N GLY A 98 -18.07 -9.21 7.11
CA GLY A 98 -18.87 -10.27 7.70
C GLY A 98 -18.15 -11.60 7.92
N GLY A 99 -16.92 -11.72 7.43
CA GLY A 99 -16.11 -12.91 7.64
C GLY A 99 -16.51 -14.13 6.81
N GLU A 100 -17.33 -13.92 5.79
CA GLU A 100 -17.81 -15.03 4.96
C GLU A 100 -16.84 -15.47 3.88
N LEU A 101 -15.85 -14.64 3.56
CA LEU A 101 -14.86 -14.97 2.55
C LEU A 101 -13.52 -15.30 3.18
N ALA A 102 -12.85 -16.32 2.65
CA ALA A 102 -11.50 -16.65 3.04
C ALA A 102 -10.56 -15.52 2.61
N GLN A 103 -9.44 -15.39 3.30
CA GLN A 103 -8.44 -14.37 2.99
C GLN A 103 -7.97 -14.46 1.53
N ASP A 104 -7.74 -15.68 1.05
CA ASP A 104 -7.29 -15.91 -0.33
C ASP A 104 -8.32 -15.40 -1.34
N ASP A 105 -9.61 -15.60 -1.08
CA ASP A 105 -10.67 -15.15 -1.96
C ASP A 105 -10.75 -13.62 -1.97
N MET A 106 -10.54 -12.99 -0.81
CA MET A 106 -10.50 -11.53 -0.71
C MET A 106 -9.33 -10.96 -1.50
N ASP A 107 -8.18 -11.61 -1.44
CA ASP A 107 -6.99 -11.17 -2.18
C ASP A 107 -7.23 -11.25 -3.69
N VAL A 108 -7.86 -12.33 -4.17
CA VAL A 108 -8.19 -12.46 -5.59
C VAL A 108 -9.16 -11.38 -6.03
N MET A 109 -10.19 -11.11 -5.24
CA MET A 109 -11.17 -10.07 -5.55
C MET A 109 -10.55 -8.68 -5.53
N MET A 110 -9.70 -8.42 -4.54
CA MET A 110 -9.01 -7.15 -4.42
C MET A 110 -8.14 -6.91 -5.65
N GLN A 111 -7.40 -7.92 -6.09
CA GLN A 111 -6.55 -7.82 -7.27
C GLN A 111 -7.37 -7.52 -8.53
N ALA A 112 -8.50 -8.21 -8.69
CA ALA A 112 -9.38 -7.99 -9.84
C ALA A 112 -9.94 -6.56 -9.86
N ILE A 113 -10.36 -6.07 -8.71
CA ILE A 113 -10.88 -4.70 -8.58
C ILE A 113 -9.79 -3.70 -8.90
N MET A 114 -8.58 -3.96 -8.47
CA MET A 114 -7.46 -3.05 -8.73
C MET A 114 -7.07 -3.02 -10.19
N ASP A 115 -7.06 -4.17 -10.84
CA ASP A 115 -6.78 -4.22 -12.27
C ASP A 115 -7.82 -3.39 -13.04
N ALA A 116 -9.08 -3.50 -12.65
CA ALA A 116 -10.15 -2.69 -13.23
C ALA A 116 -9.97 -1.20 -12.94
N TYR A 117 -9.54 -0.87 -11.73
CA TYR A 117 -9.29 0.51 -11.33
C TYR A 117 -8.17 1.13 -12.17
N TRP A 118 -7.06 0.40 -12.34
CA TRP A 118 -5.95 0.89 -13.17
C TRP A 118 -6.37 1.10 -14.62
N LEU A 119 -7.12 0.16 -15.15
CA LEU A 119 -7.61 0.27 -16.53
C LEU A 119 -8.51 1.49 -16.70
N ALA A 120 -9.41 1.72 -15.76
CA ALA A 120 -10.30 2.88 -15.79
C ALA A 120 -9.52 4.19 -15.68
N LYS A 121 -8.50 4.21 -14.82
CA LYS A 121 -7.68 5.40 -14.63
C LYS A 121 -6.87 5.73 -15.89
N GLU A 122 -6.34 4.73 -16.57
CA GLU A 122 -5.64 4.93 -17.84
C GLU A 122 -6.57 5.48 -18.91
N LYS A 123 -7.79 4.95 -18.98
CA LYS A 123 -8.79 5.46 -19.93
C LYS A 123 -9.16 6.90 -19.64
N ASN A 124 -9.38 7.25 -18.38
CA ASN A 124 -9.73 8.61 -18.00
C ASN A 124 -8.61 9.60 -18.33
N LYS A 125 -7.38 9.19 -18.11
CA LYS A 125 -6.22 9.99 -18.48
C LYS A 125 -6.19 10.28 -19.98
N LYS A 126 -6.54 9.28 -20.79
CA LYS A 126 -6.57 9.36 -22.23
C LYS A 126 -7.60 10.35 -22.75
N TYR A 127 -8.76 10.43 -22.09
CA TYR A 127 -9.89 11.24 -22.51
C TYR A 127 -10.04 12.53 -21.72
N THR A 128 -9.08 12.90 -20.90
CA THR A 128 -9.11 14.18 -20.16
C THR A 128 -9.12 15.34 -21.14
N PRO A 129 -10.12 16.26 -21.08
CA PRO A 129 -10.14 17.43 -21.93
C PRO A 129 -8.89 18.29 -21.75
N LYS A 130 -8.44 18.94 -22.83
CA LYS A 130 -7.24 19.77 -22.82
C LYS A 130 -7.21 20.79 -21.69
N LYS A 131 -8.34 21.42 -21.41
CA LYS A 131 -8.45 22.47 -20.38
C LYS A 131 -8.18 21.97 -18.97
N TYR A 132 -8.27 20.65 -18.74
CA TYR A 132 -8.01 20.04 -17.43
C TYR A 132 -6.68 19.32 -17.36
N ARG A 133 -5.92 19.31 -18.45
CA ARG A 133 -4.61 18.66 -18.45
C ARG A 133 -3.57 19.56 -17.82
N SER A 134 -2.65 18.95 -17.11
CA SER A 134 -1.48 19.67 -16.60
C SER A 134 -0.66 20.21 -17.77
N LYS A 135 -0.17 21.46 -17.67
CA LYS A 135 0.62 22.08 -18.73
C LYS A 135 1.87 21.28 -19.08
N GLY A 136 2.46 20.62 -18.13
CA GLY A 136 3.65 19.81 -18.37
C GLY A 136 3.40 18.49 -19.08
N LYS A 137 2.16 18.18 -19.40
CA LYS A 137 1.76 16.92 -20.02
C LYS A 137 1.03 17.08 -21.34
N GLN A 138 1.27 18.18 -22.01
CA GLN A 138 0.57 18.49 -23.25
C GLN A 138 1.18 17.85 -24.47
N ASP A 139 2.21 17.15 -24.32
CA ASP A 139 2.91 16.45 -25.36
C ASP A 139 2.26 15.15 -25.77
#